data_e645b7f3397f19d1beadca4b0c186be2
#
_entry.id   e645b7f3397f19d1beadca4b0c186be2
#
_cell.length_a   1.000
_cell.length_b   1.000
_cell.length_c   1.000
_cell.angle_alpha   90.00
_cell.angle_beta   90.00
_cell.angle_gamma   90.00
#
_symmetry.space_group_name_H-M   'P 1'
#
loop_
_entity.id
_entity.type
_entity.pdbx_description
1 polymer ?
#
loop_
_entity_poly.entity_id
_entity_poly.type
_entity_poly.pdbx_seq_one_letter_code
_entity_poly.pdbx_strand_id
1 'polypeptide(L)'
;MKSKLSILMLVFAISALLAACGSNDAKEEKTDNSSKTEATASEGEELYQQSCVGCHGKDLEGVSGPNLQEVGGKYDEEKIESIIKNGRGNMPKGLVDDKEAASIAKWLSEKK
;
A
#
# COMPACT_ATOMS: atom_id res chain seq x y z
N MET A 1 -40.98 30.07 35.30
CA MET A 1 -39.68 29.51 35.71
C MET A 1 -39.38 28.09 35.14
N LYS A 2 -40.38 27.28 34.81
CA LYS A 2 -40.19 25.93 34.30
C LYS A 2 -39.63 25.85 32.86
N SER A 3 -39.88 26.86 32.01
CA SER A 3 -39.44 26.88 30.62
C SER A 3 -37.93 27.18 30.47
N LYS A 4 -37.37 28.02 31.33
CA LYS A 4 -35.94 28.37 31.29
C LYS A 4 -35.03 27.22 31.66
N LEU A 5 -35.50 26.37 32.59
CA LEU A 5 -34.74 25.19 33.03
C LEU A 5 -34.73 24.09 31.93
N SER A 6 -35.84 23.95 31.17
CA SER A 6 -35.92 23.00 30.07
C SER A 6 -35.01 23.39 28.89
N ILE A 7 -34.87 24.70 28.63
CA ILE A 7 -33.99 25.21 27.57
C ILE A 7 -32.52 25.02 27.97
N LEU A 8 -32.18 25.20 29.26
CA LEU A 8 -30.82 25.00 29.75
C LEU A 8 -30.39 23.53 29.68
N MET A 9 -31.31 22.60 29.97
CA MET A 9 -31.07 21.17 29.84
C MET A 9 -30.91 20.74 28.37
N LEU A 10 -31.67 21.35 27.43
CA LEU A 10 -31.60 21.05 26.02
C LEU A 10 -30.26 21.52 25.40
N VAL A 11 -29.75 22.69 25.83
CA VAL A 11 -28.47 23.22 25.37
C VAL A 11 -27.31 22.35 25.88
N PHE A 12 -27.43 21.81 27.11
CA PHE A 12 -26.37 20.94 27.67
C PHE A 12 -26.32 19.56 26.99
N ALA A 13 -27.49 19.03 26.50
CA ALA A 13 -27.56 17.77 25.77
C ALA A 13 -26.97 17.86 24.38
N ILE A 14 -27.05 19.01 23.70
CA ILE A 14 -26.52 19.22 22.37
C ILE A 14 -24.99 19.38 22.36
N SER A 15 -24.40 19.96 23.44
CA SER A 15 -22.96 20.13 23.54
C SER A 15 -22.20 18.81 23.83
N ALA A 16 -22.88 17.75 24.29
CA ALA A 16 -22.26 16.45 24.52
C ALA A 16 -22.10 15.59 23.25
N LEU A 17 -22.78 15.94 22.15
CA LEU A 17 -22.75 15.18 20.90
C LEU A 17 -21.68 15.67 19.88
N LEU A 18 -21.00 16.79 20.14
CA LEU A 18 -19.97 17.31 19.25
C LEU A 18 -18.54 16.90 19.64
N ALA A 19 -18.36 16.13 20.70
CA ALA A 19 -17.04 15.69 21.16
C ALA A 19 -16.57 14.34 20.56
N ALA A 20 -17.32 13.76 19.63
CA ALA A 20 -17.00 12.45 19.03
C ALA A 20 -16.43 12.50 17.61
N CYS A 21 -16.06 13.67 17.11
CA CYS A 21 -15.38 13.81 15.80
C CYS A 21 -14.15 14.69 15.95
N GLY A 22 -13.08 14.11 16.43
CA GLY A 22 -11.81 14.79 16.45
C GLY A 22 -10.77 14.00 17.21
N SER A 23 -10.03 13.24 16.46
CA SER A 23 -8.62 12.93 16.65
C SER A 23 -8.28 11.66 15.88
N ASN A 24 -8.05 11.80 14.60
CA ASN A 24 -7.13 10.92 13.91
C ASN A 24 -5.73 11.52 14.11
N ASP A 25 -5.22 11.46 15.33
CA ASP A 25 -3.79 11.57 15.53
C ASP A 25 -3.17 10.30 14.96
N ALA A 26 -2.58 10.46 13.79
CA ALA A 26 -1.62 9.53 13.24
C ALA A 26 -0.41 9.49 14.18
N LYS A 27 -0.48 8.69 15.24
CA LYS A 27 0.67 8.29 16.01
C LYS A 27 1.33 7.18 15.20
N GLU A 28 2.44 7.53 14.56
CA GLU A 28 3.44 6.57 14.11
C GLU A 28 3.86 5.73 15.32
N GLU A 29 3.20 4.62 15.52
CA GLU A 29 3.70 3.58 16.38
C GLU A 29 4.54 2.66 15.53
N LYS A 30 5.85 2.95 15.54
CA LYS A 30 6.92 2.09 15.06
C LYS A 30 6.89 0.83 15.91
N THR A 31 5.98 -0.07 15.59
CA THR A 31 5.96 -1.41 16.16
C THR A 31 6.87 -2.25 15.29
N ASP A 32 8.11 -2.36 15.75
CA ASP A 32 9.03 -3.41 15.38
C ASP A 32 8.39 -4.74 15.85
N ASN A 33 7.55 -5.29 15.00
CA ASN A 33 7.06 -6.64 15.14
C ASN A 33 7.56 -7.43 13.93
N SER A 34 8.69 -8.12 14.15
CA SER A 34 9.19 -9.19 13.30
C SER A 34 8.15 -10.31 13.26
N SER A 35 7.02 -10.03 12.65
CA SER A 35 6.07 -11.00 12.17
C SER A 35 6.30 -11.07 10.67
N LYS A 36 6.78 -12.22 10.21
CA LYS A 36 6.82 -12.64 8.82
C LYS A 36 5.38 -12.52 8.29
N THR A 37 4.98 -11.31 7.95
CA THR A 37 3.71 -11.05 7.28
C THR A 37 3.90 -11.59 5.89
N GLU A 38 3.22 -12.67 5.58
CA GLU A 38 3.13 -13.16 4.21
C GLU A 38 2.60 -12.00 3.36
N ALA A 39 3.48 -11.45 2.52
CA ALA A 39 3.12 -10.47 1.52
C ALA A 39 1.97 -11.06 0.70
N THR A 40 0.81 -10.41 0.71
CA THR A 40 -0.35 -10.90 -0.02
C THR A 40 -0.23 -10.51 -1.49
N ALA A 41 -0.74 -11.32 -2.40
CA ALA A 41 -0.73 -11.02 -3.83
C ALA A 41 -1.44 -9.69 -4.14
N SER A 42 -2.47 -9.34 -3.37
CA SER A 42 -3.18 -8.05 -3.47
C SER A 42 -2.30 -6.85 -3.12
N GLU A 43 -1.46 -6.95 -2.09
CA GLU A 43 -0.51 -5.90 -1.71
C GLU A 43 0.52 -5.67 -2.82
N GLY A 44 1.05 -6.75 -3.41
CA GLY A 44 2.00 -6.66 -4.52
C GLY A 44 1.42 -5.96 -5.75
N GLU A 45 0.15 -6.21 -6.07
CA GLU A 45 -0.55 -5.55 -7.17
C GLU A 45 -0.72 -4.05 -6.92
N GLU A 46 -1.16 -3.65 -5.71
CA GLU A 46 -1.31 -2.24 -5.36
C GLU A 46 0.01 -1.48 -5.45
N LEU A 47 1.08 -2.04 -4.93
CA LEU A 47 2.42 -1.46 -4.99
C LEU A 47 2.94 -1.35 -6.44
N TYR A 48 2.66 -2.35 -7.27
CA TYR A 48 2.96 -2.30 -8.70
C TYR A 48 2.24 -1.15 -9.40
N GLN A 49 0.95 -0.97 -9.13
CA GLN A 49 0.14 0.12 -9.71
C GLN A 49 0.66 1.51 -9.30
N GLN A 50 1.29 1.64 -8.16
CA GLN A 50 1.85 2.91 -7.68
C GLN A 50 3.22 3.21 -8.28
N SER A 51 4.07 2.21 -8.47
CA SER A 51 5.51 2.42 -8.72
C SER A 51 6.02 1.90 -10.05
N CYS A 52 5.29 1.00 -10.74
CA CYS A 52 5.81 0.25 -11.88
C CYS A 52 5.08 0.52 -13.21
N VAL A 53 3.82 0.92 -13.16
CA VAL A 53 2.96 1.08 -14.36
C VAL A 53 3.48 2.09 -15.37
N GLY A 54 4.20 3.10 -14.93
CA GLY A 54 4.77 4.13 -15.81
C GLY A 54 5.70 3.56 -16.90
N CYS A 55 6.39 2.46 -16.58
CA CYS A 55 7.30 1.79 -17.49
C CYS A 55 6.78 0.45 -18.02
N HIS A 56 6.06 -0.32 -17.20
CA HIS A 56 5.65 -1.67 -17.55
C HIS A 56 4.19 -1.79 -17.99
N GLY A 57 3.41 -0.71 -17.90
CA GLY A 57 2.00 -0.67 -18.25
C GLY A 57 1.08 -1.18 -17.15
N LYS A 58 -0.18 -0.76 -17.19
CA LYS A 58 -1.18 -1.10 -16.18
C LYS A 58 -1.54 -2.60 -16.18
N ASP A 59 -1.58 -3.18 -17.36
CA ASP A 59 -1.91 -4.58 -17.60
C ASP A 59 -0.65 -5.43 -17.88
N LEU A 60 0.52 -4.97 -17.40
CA LEU A 60 1.83 -5.63 -17.57
C LEU A 60 2.31 -5.70 -19.02
N GLU A 61 1.68 -4.99 -19.93
CA GLU A 61 1.90 -5.07 -21.39
C GLU A 61 3.25 -4.52 -21.84
N GLY A 62 3.90 -3.71 -20.99
CA GLY A 62 5.15 -3.01 -21.33
C GLY A 62 4.89 -1.70 -22.07
N VAL A 63 5.64 -0.65 -21.75
CA VAL A 63 5.62 0.67 -22.40
C VAL A 63 7.05 1.07 -22.75
N SER A 64 7.77 1.66 -21.81
CA SER A 64 9.22 1.91 -21.93
C SER A 64 10.05 0.78 -21.31
N GLY A 65 9.45 -0.02 -20.43
CA GLY A 65 9.99 -1.26 -19.90
C GLY A 65 9.41 -2.48 -20.61
N PRO A 66 9.97 -3.68 -20.37
CA PRO A 66 9.49 -4.91 -20.99
C PRO A 66 8.10 -5.33 -20.49
N ASN A 67 7.42 -6.14 -21.30
CA ASN A 67 6.21 -6.85 -20.95
C ASN A 67 6.47 -7.82 -19.80
N LEU A 68 5.60 -7.82 -18.78
CA LEU A 68 5.69 -8.65 -17.59
C LEU A 68 4.54 -9.66 -17.44
N GLN A 69 3.68 -9.81 -18.46
CA GLN A 69 2.48 -10.65 -18.39
C GLN A 69 2.79 -12.13 -18.12
N GLU A 70 3.97 -12.59 -18.49
CA GLU A 70 4.45 -13.96 -18.30
C GLU A 70 5.80 -14.00 -17.55
N VAL A 71 6.08 -12.98 -16.73
CA VAL A 71 7.39 -12.84 -16.08
C VAL A 71 7.68 -13.96 -15.08
N GLY A 72 6.67 -14.45 -14.37
CA GLY A 72 6.78 -15.58 -13.45
C GLY A 72 7.00 -16.94 -14.13
N GLY A 73 6.79 -17.01 -15.43
CA GLY A 73 7.21 -18.17 -16.24
C GLY A 73 8.68 -18.13 -16.65
N LYS A 74 9.33 -16.97 -16.57
CA LYS A 74 10.73 -16.76 -16.97
C LYS A 74 11.68 -16.68 -15.79
N TYR A 75 11.21 -16.12 -14.66
CA TYR A 75 12.00 -15.90 -13.46
C TYR A 75 11.20 -16.31 -12.22
N ASP A 76 11.89 -16.84 -11.22
CA ASP A 76 11.35 -17.10 -9.90
C ASP A 76 11.20 -15.80 -9.09
N GLU A 77 10.53 -15.89 -7.96
CA GLU A 77 10.27 -14.77 -7.07
C GLU A 77 11.56 -14.07 -6.61
N GLU A 78 12.58 -14.85 -6.20
CA GLU A 78 13.86 -14.30 -5.72
C GLU A 78 14.58 -13.51 -6.83
N LYS A 79 14.53 -14.00 -8.06
CA LYS A 79 15.13 -13.32 -9.20
C LYS A 79 14.39 -12.04 -9.56
N ILE A 80 13.07 -12.04 -9.49
CA ILE A 80 12.24 -10.87 -9.73
C ILE A 80 12.52 -9.82 -8.64
N GLU A 81 12.53 -10.20 -7.37
CA GLU A 81 12.87 -9.32 -6.25
C GLU A 81 14.26 -8.69 -6.43
N SER A 82 15.26 -9.51 -6.77
CA SER A 82 16.61 -9.01 -7.02
C SER A 82 16.66 -7.98 -8.14
N ILE A 83 15.89 -8.16 -9.22
CA ILE A 83 15.81 -7.19 -10.32
C ILE A 83 15.15 -5.88 -9.85
N ILE A 84 14.09 -5.95 -9.07
CA ILE A 84 13.40 -4.77 -8.53
C ILE A 84 14.33 -3.96 -7.64
N LYS A 85 15.06 -4.61 -6.75
CA LYS A 85 15.97 -3.96 -5.79
C LYS A 85 17.21 -3.36 -6.46
N ASN A 86 17.82 -4.07 -7.37
CA ASN A 86 19.12 -3.73 -7.96
C ASN A 86 19.02 -3.03 -9.32
N GLY A 87 17.84 -3.05 -9.92
CA GLY A 87 17.66 -2.58 -11.29
C GLY A 87 18.21 -3.57 -12.33
N ARG A 88 17.92 -3.30 -13.61
CA ARG A 88 18.45 -4.07 -14.73
C ARG A 88 18.38 -3.24 -16.02
N GLY A 89 19.49 -3.06 -16.71
CA GLY A 89 19.53 -2.24 -17.90
C GLY A 89 19.09 -0.81 -17.61
N ASN A 90 18.01 -0.35 -18.25
CA ASN A 90 17.45 0.98 -18.03
C ASN A 90 16.51 1.08 -16.80
N MET A 91 16.20 -0.04 -16.17
CA MET A 91 15.40 -0.05 -14.95
C MET A 91 16.24 0.47 -13.77
N PRO A 92 15.87 1.58 -13.14
CA PRO A 92 16.61 2.11 -11.99
C PRO A 92 16.45 1.20 -10.78
N LYS A 93 17.44 1.26 -9.88
CA LYS A 93 17.39 0.59 -8.57
C LYS A 93 16.68 1.47 -7.54
N GLY A 94 16.16 0.85 -6.48
CA GLY A 94 15.66 1.56 -5.31
C GLY A 94 14.38 2.35 -5.55
N LEU A 95 13.52 1.87 -6.44
CA LEU A 95 12.19 2.46 -6.69
C LEU A 95 11.21 2.21 -5.54
N VAL A 96 11.43 1.15 -4.80
CA VAL A 96 10.64 0.69 -3.67
C VAL A 96 11.59 0.16 -2.59
N ASP A 97 11.10 0.01 -1.38
CA ASP A 97 11.88 -0.62 -0.30
C ASP A 97 11.93 -2.16 -0.44
N ASP A 98 12.72 -2.80 0.44
CA ASP A 98 12.95 -4.25 0.37
C ASP A 98 11.67 -5.07 0.61
N LYS A 99 10.79 -4.60 1.48
CA LYS A 99 9.52 -5.27 1.81
C LYS A 99 8.53 -5.14 0.64
N GLU A 100 8.42 -3.95 0.10
CA GLU A 100 7.61 -3.67 -1.08
C GLU A 100 8.10 -4.46 -2.30
N ALA A 101 9.41 -4.54 -2.49
CA ALA A 101 10.02 -5.34 -3.55
C ALA A 101 9.66 -6.82 -3.45
N ALA A 102 9.67 -7.39 -2.23
CA ALA A 102 9.28 -8.77 -1.99
C ALA A 102 7.79 -9.00 -2.29
N SER A 103 6.90 -8.09 -1.87
CA SER A 103 5.45 -8.17 -2.15
C SER A 103 5.16 -8.12 -3.66
N ILE A 104 5.81 -7.20 -4.38
CA ILE A 104 5.66 -7.08 -5.84
C ILE A 104 6.22 -8.32 -6.54
N ALA A 105 7.39 -8.82 -6.12
CA ALA A 105 8.02 -10.00 -6.70
C ALA A 105 7.15 -11.24 -6.55
N LYS A 106 6.56 -11.44 -5.38
CA LYS A 106 5.62 -12.54 -5.13
C LYS A 106 4.44 -12.48 -6.08
N TRP A 107 3.78 -11.33 -6.19
CA TRP A 107 2.66 -11.14 -7.11
C TRP A 107 3.04 -11.36 -8.58
N LEU A 108 4.20 -10.84 -9.01
CA LEU A 108 4.69 -11.02 -10.38
C LEU A 108 5.10 -12.46 -10.69
N SER A 109 5.58 -13.22 -9.71
CA SER A 109 5.97 -14.62 -9.88
C SER A 109 4.80 -15.54 -10.25
N GLU A 110 3.57 -15.09 -9.97
CA GLU A 110 2.32 -15.80 -10.32
C GLU A 110 1.86 -15.55 -11.76
N LYS A 111 2.45 -14.59 -12.47
CA LYS A 111 2.14 -14.27 -13.87
C LYS A 111 2.85 -15.24 -14.83
N LYS A 112 2.10 -16.22 -15.36
CA LYS A 112 2.62 -17.31 -16.21
C LYS A 112 1.86 -17.44 -17.52
#